data_7a57011f9159558e4063ddde1af44b11
#
_entry.id   7a57011f9159558e4063ddde1af44b11
#
_cell.length_a   1.000
_cell.length_b   1.000
_cell.length_c   1.000
_cell.angle_alpha   90.00
_cell.angle_beta   90.00
_cell.angle_gamma   90.00
#
_symmetry.space_group_name_H-M   'P 1'
#
loop_
_entity.id
_entity.type
_entity.pdbx_description
1 polymer ?
#
loop_
_entity_poly.entity_id
_entity_poly.type
_entity_poly.pdbx_seq_one_letter_code
_entity_poly.pdbx_strand_id
1 'polypeptide(L)'
;SILGADYALRIENLSHSSVYQNRIERSTTGIELIGCKNDNITKNQLSAVTDTAMLITSSSDSSITSNAVSDCEKGIILLEAPGNRLSQNVFENVSWCLYVEASSREAYDNSIDESNIADSHPLVYLFNRSGEQIVDRDIAHMTLAYCDNLTVQNSTITRDALFLYSSRNSSIIGNNISSCYGMRLISSDGNRISGNQMKRNAFSGMFLYDSHFNDLAGNNASGNGQNGISLLSCSKNTIRDNVLDGNDASGIWLNLSDENQIYQNNISNSSIGLEVLESSGNSIFHNNFLDNSENSQDSRGTNSWDQGNVTGGNYWDDHVAKGNPSQSWPRMIKGGDGQDRYPFQDRGGWRLEGAASSLNMSAQLP
;
A
#
# COMPACT_ATOMS: atom_id res chain seq x y z
N SER A 1 -10.42 36.76 -9.00
CA SER A 1 -9.57 35.62 -9.42
C SER A 1 -8.11 35.90 -9.10
N ILE A 2 -7.39 34.86 -8.75
CA ILE A 2 -5.95 34.89 -8.47
C ILE A 2 -5.28 33.97 -9.49
N LEU A 3 -4.18 34.42 -10.08
CA LEU A 3 -3.52 33.74 -11.18
C LEU A 3 -2.00 33.74 -11.00
N GLY A 4 -1.35 32.57 -11.10
CA GLY A 4 0.10 32.46 -11.22
C GLY A 4 0.88 32.85 -9.97
N ALA A 5 0.39 32.56 -8.76
CA ALA A 5 1.06 32.85 -7.50
C ALA A 5 1.73 31.60 -6.91
N ASP A 6 2.78 31.74 -6.13
CA ASP A 6 3.32 30.62 -5.34
C ASP A 6 2.26 30.15 -4.33
N TYR A 7 1.68 31.07 -3.58
CA TYR A 7 0.50 30.87 -2.74
C TYR A 7 -0.58 31.84 -3.16
N ALA A 8 -1.70 31.33 -3.65
CA ALA A 8 -2.78 32.23 -4.06
C ALA A 8 -3.48 32.89 -2.87
N LEU A 9 -3.78 32.10 -1.84
CA LEU A 9 -4.30 32.57 -0.56
C LEU A 9 -3.58 31.82 0.56
N ARG A 10 -2.94 32.55 1.46
CA ARG A 10 -2.31 32.01 2.66
C ARG A 10 -2.86 32.76 3.89
N ILE A 11 -3.40 31.99 4.82
CA ILE A 11 -4.05 32.51 6.03
C ILE A 11 -3.39 31.81 7.23
N GLU A 12 -2.90 32.62 8.16
CA GLU A 12 -2.17 32.12 9.32
C GLU A 12 -2.76 32.68 10.63
N ASN A 13 -2.95 31.76 11.61
CA ASN A 13 -3.33 32.09 12.98
C ASN A 13 -4.61 32.95 13.08
N LEU A 14 -5.55 32.80 12.18
CA LEU A 14 -6.85 33.44 12.20
C LEU A 14 -7.96 32.48 12.62
N SER A 15 -9.08 33.01 13.01
CA SER A 15 -10.26 32.21 13.34
C SER A 15 -11.52 32.89 12.80
N HIS A 16 -12.52 32.07 12.47
CA HIS A 16 -13.80 32.52 11.94
C HIS A 16 -13.68 33.29 10.61
N SER A 17 -12.66 32.96 9.83
CA SER A 17 -12.44 33.57 8.51
C SER A 17 -13.33 32.90 7.47
N SER A 18 -13.56 33.62 6.37
CA SER A 18 -14.32 33.08 5.26
C SER A 18 -13.57 33.26 3.93
N VAL A 19 -13.32 32.14 3.24
CA VAL A 19 -12.76 32.11 1.88
C VAL A 19 -13.87 31.62 0.96
N TYR A 20 -14.48 32.51 0.23
CA TYR A 20 -15.72 32.23 -0.48
C TYR A 20 -15.70 32.70 -1.92
N GLN A 21 -16.13 31.82 -2.86
CA GLN A 21 -16.31 32.12 -4.27
C GLN A 21 -15.06 32.68 -4.98
N ASN A 22 -13.87 32.22 -4.60
CA ASN A 22 -12.65 32.58 -5.30
C ASN A 22 -12.42 31.69 -6.50
N ARG A 23 -11.83 32.25 -7.55
CA ARG A 23 -11.27 31.51 -8.67
C ARG A 23 -9.76 31.63 -8.65
N ILE A 24 -9.09 30.49 -8.50
CA ILE A 24 -7.64 30.36 -8.33
C ILE A 24 -7.13 29.46 -9.47
N GLU A 25 -6.17 29.97 -10.23
CA GLU A 25 -5.63 29.24 -11.37
C GLU A 25 -4.11 29.34 -11.43
N ARG A 26 -3.43 28.24 -11.82
CA ARG A 26 -2.00 28.19 -12.14
C ARG A 26 -1.09 28.67 -11.00
N SER A 27 -1.49 28.46 -9.78
CA SER A 27 -0.66 28.74 -8.60
C SER A 27 0.08 27.46 -8.18
N THR A 28 1.14 27.57 -7.40
CA THR A 28 1.80 26.38 -6.84
C THR A 28 0.93 25.79 -5.72
N THR A 29 0.51 26.60 -4.76
CA THR A 29 -0.48 26.25 -3.76
C THR A 29 -1.70 27.17 -3.89
N GLY A 30 -2.89 26.60 -3.88
CA GLY A 30 -4.12 27.37 -4.03
C GLY A 30 -4.52 28.10 -2.74
N ILE A 31 -5.05 27.36 -1.76
CA ILE A 31 -5.44 27.89 -0.45
C ILE A 31 -4.61 27.19 0.62
N GLU A 32 -3.92 27.93 1.45
CA GLU A 32 -3.19 27.43 2.60
C GLU A 32 -3.72 28.01 3.90
N LEU A 33 -4.07 27.15 4.86
CA LEU A 33 -4.42 27.51 6.22
C LEU A 33 -3.38 26.97 7.19
N ILE A 34 -2.85 27.82 8.07
CA ILE A 34 -1.87 27.43 9.08
C ILE A 34 -2.31 27.92 10.47
N GLY A 35 -2.51 27.02 11.41
CA GLY A 35 -2.91 27.38 12.79
C GLY A 35 -4.26 28.11 12.87
N CYS A 36 -5.13 27.89 11.91
CA CYS A 36 -6.44 28.54 11.81
C CYS A 36 -7.54 27.71 12.50
N LYS A 37 -8.65 28.36 12.85
CA LYS A 37 -9.74 27.69 13.57
C LYS A 37 -11.13 28.20 13.21
N ASN A 38 -12.10 27.28 13.07
CA ASN A 38 -13.50 27.61 12.77
C ASN A 38 -13.68 28.45 11.50
N ASP A 39 -12.91 28.14 10.46
CA ASP A 39 -12.98 28.86 9.19
C ASP A 39 -13.98 28.23 8.22
N ASN A 40 -14.42 29.01 7.26
CA ASN A 40 -15.36 28.55 6.23
C ASN A 40 -14.74 28.74 4.84
N ILE A 41 -14.37 27.64 4.19
CA ILE A 41 -13.78 27.60 2.86
C ILE A 41 -14.80 26.98 1.91
N THR A 42 -15.52 27.81 1.17
CA THR A 42 -16.68 27.32 0.42
C THR A 42 -16.83 27.90 -0.97
N LYS A 43 -17.29 27.08 -1.91
CA LYS A 43 -17.59 27.45 -3.30
C LYS A 43 -16.41 28.07 -4.05
N ASN A 44 -15.18 27.72 -3.68
CA ASN A 44 -14.01 28.13 -4.44
C ASN A 44 -13.77 27.18 -5.63
N GLN A 45 -13.24 27.72 -6.70
CA GLN A 45 -12.82 27.00 -7.89
C GLN A 45 -11.29 27.08 -8.00
N LEU A 46 -10.63 25.94 -7.96
CA LEU A 46 -9.18 25.82 -8.05
C LEU A 46 -8.83 24.94 -9.26
N SER A 47 -8.06 25.48 -10.18
CA SER A 47 -7.71 24.72 -11.39
C SER A 47 -6.27 24.92 -11.79
N ALA A 48 -5.66 23.85 -12.35
CA ALA A 48 -4.28 23.85 -12.79
C ALA A 48 -3.29 24.34 -11.71
N VAL A 49 -3.56 24.00 -10.45
CA VAL A 49 -2.64 24.24 -9.31
C VAL A 49 -1.55 23.18 -9.38
N THR A 50 -0.29 23.61 -9.44
CA THR A 50 0.81 22.71 -9.81
C THR A 50 1.26 21.77 -8.70
N ASP A 51 0.96 22.05 -7.42
CA ASP A 51 1.21 21.14 -6.30
C ASP A 51 -0.11 20.86 -5.55
N THR A 52 -0.52 21.68 -4.61
CA THR A 52 -1.63 21.40 -3.71
C THR A 52 -2.76 22.43 -3.83
N ALA A 53 -3.96 21.98 -4.15
CA ALA A 53 -5.10 22.89 -4.26
C ALA A 53 -5.48 23.51 -2.91
N MET A 54 -5.59 22.69 -1.85
CA MET A 54 -5.86 23.16 -0.49
C MET A 54 -4.97 22.44 0.52
N LEU A 55 -4.12 23.19 1.23
CA LEU A 55 -3.25 22.70 2.29
C LEU A 55 -3.72 23.25 3.63
N ILE A 56 -4.11 22.36 4.53
CA ILE A 56 -4.65 22.70 5.85
C ILE A 56 -3.70 22.12 6.90
N THR A 57 -2.90 22.97 7.51
CA THR A 57 -1.86 22.56 8.47
C THR A 57 -2.17 23.10 9.86
N SER A 58 -2.16 22.22 10.87
CA SER A 58 -2.41 22.57 12.28
C SER A 58 -3.68 23.43 12.47
N SER A 59 -4.67 23.24 11.60
CA SER A 59 -5.90 24.04 11.57
C SER A 59 -7.10 23.14 11.85
N SER A 60 -8.02 23.62 12.70
CA SER A 60 -9.08 22.78 13.25
C SER A 60 -10.49 23.35 13.09
N ASP A 61 -11.47 22.47 13.24
CA ASP A 61 -12.89 22.80 13.37
C ASP A 61 -13.45 23.64 12.20
N SER A 62 -12.83 23.54 11.02
CA SER A 62 -13.18 24.34 9.84
C SER A 62 -14.11 23.57 8.89
N SER A 63 -14.90 24.30 8.14
CA SER A 63 -15.83 23.78 7.14
C SER A 63 -15.27 24.00 5.72
N ILE A 64 -14.99 22.95 5.01
CA ILE A 64 -14.45 22.96 3.65
C ILE A 64 -15.48 22.31 2.73
N THR A 65 -16.30 23.12 2.07
CA THR A 65 -17.52 22.61 1.45
C THR A 65 -17.79 23.17 0.07
N SER A 66 -18.32 22.35 -0.82
CA SER A 66 -18.76 22.77 -2.16
C SER A 66 -17.65 23.43 -2.99
N ASN A 67 -16.39 23.07 -2.78
CA ASN A 67 -15.28 23.54 -3.61
C ASN A 67 -15.10 22.63 -4.81
N ALA A 68 -14.70 23.21 -5.95
CA ALA A 68 -14.35 22.48 -7.16
C ALA A 68 -12.84 22.56 -7.39
N VAL A 69 -12.19 21.42 -7.52
CA VAL A 69 -10.74 21.28 -7.76
C VAL A 69 -10.55 20.50 -9.06
N SER A 70 -9.79 21.05 -9.99
CA SER A 70 -9.53 20.36 -11.25
C SER A 70 -8.08 20.51 -11.73
N ASP A 71 -7.59 19.50 -12.44
CA ASP A 71 -6.28 19.49 -13.08
C ASP A 71 -5.14 19.82 -12.10
N CYS A 72 -5.15 19.21 -10.93
CA CYS A 72 -4.18 19.42 -9.86
C CYS A 72 -3.49 18.09 -9.49
N GLU A 73 -2.26 18.17 -9.03
CA GLU A 73 -1.59 16.98 -8.48
C GLU A 73 -2.26 16.54 -7.18
N LYS A 74 -2.46 17.46 -6.23
CA LYS A 74 -3.08 17.20 -4.93
C LYS A 74 -4.31 18.07 -4.70
N GLY A 75 -5.38 17.47 -4.22
CA GLY A 75 -6.64 18.14 -3.88
C GLY A 75 -6.60 18.77 -2.51
N ILE A 76 -7.17 18.11 -1.49
CA ILE A 76 -7.18 18.58 -0.10
C ILE A 76 -6.22 17.77 0.74
N ILE A 77 -5.27 18.44 1.37
CA ILE A 77 -4.28 17.86 2.29
C ILE A 77 -4.54 18.38 3.70
N LEU A 78 -4.75 17.48 4.65
CA LEU A 78 -4.91 17.77 6.07
C LEU A 78 -3.68 17.28 6.82
N LEU A 79 -2.87 18.20 7.38
CA LEU A 79 -1.69 17.88 8.18
C LEU A 79 -1.89 18.37 9.62
N GLU A 80 -1.89 17.45 10.60
CA GLU A 80 -2.15 17.77 12.01
C GLU A 80 -3.42 18.61 12.20
N ALA A 81 -4.49 18.28 11.46
CA ALA A 81 -5.66 19.15 11.29
C ALA A 81 -6.97 18.44 11.73
N PRO A 82 -7.31 18.48 13.05
CA PRO A 82 -8.48 17.79 13.58
C PRO A 82 -9.79 18.57 13.41
N GLY A 83 -10.90 17.86 13.52
CA GLY A 83 -12.24 18.44 13.66
C GLY A 83 -12.80 19.12 12.41
N ASN A 84 -12.12 19.02 11.28
CA ASN A 84 -12.58 19.64 10.05
C ASN A 84 -13.75 18.85 9.42
N ARG A 85 -14.66 19.57 8.79
CA ARG A 85 -15.77 19.00 8.04
C ARG A 85 -15.59 19.24 6.55
N LEU A 86 -15.53 18.15 5.78
CA LEU A 86 -15.45 18.16 4.33
C LEU A 86 -16.74 17.59 3.75
N SER A 87 -17.42 18.34 2.87
CA SER A 87 -18.61 17.86 2.17
C SER A 87 -18.81 18.53 0.81
N GLN A 88 -19.41 17.84 -0.13
CA GLN A 88 -19.77 18.35 -1.44
C GLN A 88 -18.59 18.95 -2.23
N ASN A 89 -17.34 18.58 -1.91
CA ASN A 89 -16.20 18.97 -2.74
C ASN A 89 -16.10 18.02 -3.96
N VAL A 90 -15.78 18.60 -5.10
CA VAL A 90 -15.68 17.89 -6.37
C VAL A 90 -14.26 17.97 -6.88
N PHE A 91 -13.70 16.82 -7.25
CA PHE A 91 -12.36 16.68 -7.79
C PHE A 91 -12.46 16.09 -9.21
N GLU A 92 -11.85 16.76 -10.20
CA GLU A 92 -11.80 16.31 -11.57
C GLU A 92 -10.35 16.29 -12.06
N ASN A 93 -9.87 15.16 -12.55
CA ASN A 93 -8.48 15.00 -12.98
C ASN A 93 -7.48 15.41 -11.89
N VAL A 94 -7.67 14.91 -10.68
CA VAL A 94 -6.82 15.13 -9.51
C VAL A 94 -6.20 13.81 -9.09
N SER A 95 -4.88 13.74 -8.99
CA SER A 95 -4.17 12.49 -8.71
C SER A 95 -4.33 12.03 -7.26
N TRP A 96 -4.19 12.95 -6.30
CA TRP A 96 -4.40 12.74 -4.87
C TRP A 96 -5.54 13.61 -4.38
N CYS A 97 -6.74 13.07 -4.36
CA CYS A 97 -7.93 13.88 -4.03
C CYS A 97 -7.95 14.28 -2.55
N LEU A 98 -7.57 13.34 -1.67
CA LEU A 98 -7.55 13.54 -0.23
C LEU A 98 -6.32 12.87 0.38
N TYR A 99 -5.63 13.60 1.25
CA TYR A 99 -4.57 13.04 2.08
C TYR A 99 -4.67 13.59 3.50
N VAL A 100 -4.64 12.69 4.49
CA VAL A 100 -4.69 13.03 5.91
C VAL A 100 -3.48 12.42 6.57
N GLU A 101 -2.65 13.25 7.19
CA GLU A 101 -1.47 12.81 7.93
C GLU A 101 -1.40 13.50 9.28
N ALA A 102 -1.16 12.71 10.31
CA ALA A 102 -1.09 13.23 11.66
C ALA A 102 -0.25 12.33 12.58
N SER A 103 0.31 12.94 13.63
CA SER A 103 1.08 12.26 14.67
C SER A 103 0.21 11.76 15.82
N SER A 104 -1.02 12.26 15.97
CA SER A 104 -1.95 11.88 17.02
C SER A 104 -3.27 11.36 16.49
N ARG A 105 -3.93 10.54 17.31
CA ARG A 105 -5.26 9.99 16.96
C ARG A 105 -6.30 11.11 16.77
N GLU A 106 -6.26 12.10 17.63
CA GLU A 106 -7.21 13.23 17.61
C GLU A 106 -7.12 14.02 16.30
N ALA A 107 -5.94 14.11 15.71
CA ALA A 107 -5.75 14.84 14.46
C ALA A 107 -6.31 14.10 13.22
N TYR A 108 -6.65 12.81 13.35
CA TYR A 108 -7.43 12.09 12.35
C TYR A 108 -8.95 12.25 12.53
N ASP A 109 -9.43 12.84 13.64
CA ASP A 109 -10.87 13.01 13.86
C ASP A 109 -11.42 14.14 12.98
N ASN A 110 -11.76 13.78 11.75
CA ASN A 110 -12.37 14.66 10.77
C ASN A 110 -13.69 14.06 10.27
N SER A 111 -14.64 14.90 9.94
CA SER A 111 -15.93 14.50 9.34
C SER A 111 -15.87 14.70 7.83
N ILE A 112 -15.56 13.66 7.10
CA ILE A 112 -15.45 13.68 5.64
C ILE A 112 -16.50 12.73 5.08
N ASP A 113 -17.57 13.26 4.52
CA ASP A 113 -18.68 12.46 4.04
C ASP A 113 -18.59 12.11 2.54
N GLU A 114 -19.38 11.15 2.11
CA GLU A 114 -19.37 10.63 0.74
C GLU A 114 -19.96 11.59 -0.33
N SER A 115 -20.41 12.76 0.07
CA SER A 115 -20.76 13.83 -0.89
C SER A 115 -19.53 14.49 -1.52
N ASN A 116 -18.33 14.22 -0.99
CA ASN A 116 -17.07 14.51 -1.66
C ASN A 116 -16.85 13.46 -2.75
N ILE A 117 -16.67 13.89 -3.99
CA ILE A 117 -16.57 12.99 -5.14
C ILE A 117 -15.35 13.33 -6.00
N ALA A 118 -14.71 12.31 -6.52
CA ALA A 118 -13.67 12.43 -7.54
C ALA A 118 -14.06 11.65 -8.79
N ASP A 119 -14.07 12.31 -9.94
CA ASP A 119 -14.52 11.74 -11.23
C ASP A 119 -15.82 10.92 -11.08
N SER A 120 -16.80 11.51 -10.39
CA SER A 120 -18.14 10.94 -10.11
C SER A 120 -18.17 9.77 -9.10
N HIS A 121 -17.08 9.46 -8.41
CA HIS A 121 -17.01 8.39 -7.41
C HIS A 121 -16.77 8.97 -6.01
N PRO A 122 -17.40 8.41 -4.96
CA PRO A 122 -17.29 8.96 -3.61
C PRO A 122 -15.88 8.79 -3.02
N LEU A 123 -15.51 9.70 -2.12
CA LEU A 123 -14.42 9.53 -1.18
C LEU A 123 -14.98 8.93 0.10
N VAL A 124 -14.38 7.86 0.60
CA VAL A 124 -14.75 7.19 1.84
C VAL A 124 -13.70 7.46 2.90
N TYR A 125 -14.10 8.05 4.00
CA TYR A 125 -13.25 8.31 5.15
C TYR A 125 -13.91 7.76 6.41
N LEU A 126 -13.28 6.79 7.05
CA LEU A 126 -13.77 6.20 8.29
C LEU A 126 -12.75 6.43 9.40
N PHE A 127 -13.19 7.09 10.47
CA PHE A 127 -12.38 7.30 11.66
C PHE A 127 -13.03 6.58 12.86
N ASN A 128 -12.21 5.80 13.59
CA ASN A 128 -12.62 5.13 14.82
C ASN A 128 -13.87 4.25 14.67
N ARG A 129 -13.95 3.50 13.56
CA ARG A 129 -15.08 2.61 13.27
C ARG A 129 -14.72 1.15 13.52
N SER A 130 -15.70 0.34 13.87
CA SER A 130 -15.49 -1.09 14.10
C SER A 130 -16.64 -1.93 13.56
N GLY A 131 -16.29 -3.11 13.02
CA GLY A 131 -17.25 -4.11 12.57
C GLY A 131 -18.05 -3.74 11.31
N GLU A 132 -17.69 -2.69 10.60
CA GLU A 132 -18.38 -2.28 9.37
C GLU A 132 -17.93 -3.08 8.14
N GLN A 133 -18.81 -3.16 7.15
CA GLN A 133 -18.59 -3.84 5.90
C GLN A 133 -18.77 -2.86 4.72
N ILE A 134 -17.78 -2.81 3.85
CA ILE A 134 -17.78 -2.04 2.61
C ILE A 134 -17.63 -3.07 1.48
N VAL A 135 -18.72 -3.35 0.79
CA VAL A 135 -18.81 -4.47 -0.15
C VAL A 135 -19.36 -3.99 -1.48
N ASP A 136 -18.75 -4.48 -2.58
CA ASP A 136 -19.22 -4.23 -3.96
C ASP A 136 -19.35 -2.73 -4.29
N ARG A 137 -18.37 -1.90 -3.85
CA ARG A 137 -18.37 -0.45 -4.05
C ARG A 137 -17.39 -0.02 -5.15
N ASP A 138 -17.77 1.02 -5.88
CA ASP A 138 -16.85 1.78 -6.74
C ASP A 138 -16.54 3.12 -6.06
N ILE A 139 -15.28 3.34 -5.69
CA ILE A 139 -14.83 4.38 -4.76
C ILE A 139 -13.60 5.04 -5.36
N ALA A 140 -13.51 6.37 -5.29
CA ALA A 140 -12.33 7.08 -5.76
C ALA A 140 -11.16 6.97 -4.78
N HIS A 141 -11.44 7.16 -3.51
CA HIS A 141 -10.47 7.18 -2.41
C HIS A 141 -11.04 6.51 -1.17
N MET A 142 -10.21 5.80 -0.42
CA MET A 142 -10.60 5.26 0.88
C MET A 142 -9.52 5.51 1.92
N THR A 143 -9.90 6.05 3.06
CA THR A 143 -9.06 6.11 4.26
C THR A 143 -9.77 5.45 5.44
N LEU A 144 -9.09 4.51 6.07
CA LEU A 144 -9.48 3.85 7.31
C LEU A 144 -8.50 4.29 8.39
N ALA A 145 -8.92 5.14 9.31
CA ALA A 145 -8.08 5.66 10.39
C ALA A 145 -8.57 5.19 11.76
N TYR A 146 -7.69 4.53 12.53
CA TYR A 146 -8.01 3.97 13.85
C TYR A 146 -9.23 3.04 13.86
N CYS A 147 -9.39 2.30 12.77
CA CYS A 147 -10.48 1.34 12.60
C CYS A 147 -10.09 -0.05 13.10
N ASP A 148 -11.09 -0.85 13.50
CA ASP A 148 -10.87 -2.20 13.98
C ASP A 148 -11.92 -3.17 13.41
N ASN A 149 -11.47 -4.36 12.96
CA ASN A 149 -12.36 -5.41 12.48
C ASN A 149 -13.32 -4.97 11.34
N LEU A 150 -12.80 -4.20 10.37
CA LEU A 150 -13.55 -3.83 9.17
C LEU A 150 -13.41 -4.89 8.07
N THR A 151 -14.38 -4.94 7.18
CA THR A 151 -14.29 -5.71 5.93
C THR A 151 -14.44 -4.79 4.73
N VAL A 152 -13.44 -4.77 3.85
CA VAL A 152 -13.51 -4.15 2.52
C VAL A 152 -13.41 -5.26 1.49
N GLN A 153 -14.47 -5.48 0.73
CA GLN A 153 -14.54 -6.65 -0.15
C GLN A 153 -15.10 -6.30 -1.53
N ASN A 154 -14.55 -6.93 -2.56
CA ASN A 154 -15.02 -6.85 -3.96
C ASN A 154 -15.21 -5.41 -4.47
N SER A 155 -14.49 -4.46 -3.92
CA SER A 155 -14.64 -3.04 -4.24
C SER A 155 -13.55 -2.59 -5.22
N THR A 156 -13.84 -1.54 -5.97
CA THR A 156 -12.91 -0.92 -6.93
C THR A 156 -12.44 0.42 -6.40
N ILE A 157 -11.11 0.63 -6.37
CA ILE A 157 -10.46 1.88 -5.98
C ILE A 157 -9.38 2.15 -7.01
N THR A 158 -9.69 2.97 -8.03
CA THR A 158 -8.83 3.12 -9.22
C THR A 158 -8.44 4.57 -9.54
N ARG A 159 -8.64 5.51 -8.64
CA ARG A 159 -8.36 6.93 -8.88
C ARG A 159 -7.30 7.50 -7.96
N ASP A 160 -7.42 7.27 -6.67
CA ASP A 160 -6.49 7.79 -5.68
C ASP A 160 -5.76 6.64 -4.95
N ALA A 161 -6.20 6.24 -3.78
CA ALA A 161 -5.53 5.21 -2.97
C ALA A 161 -6.46 4.57 -1.92
N LEU A 162 -5.97 3.47 -1.34
CA LEU A 162 -6.50 2.91 -0.08
C LEU A 162 -5.47 3.10 1.03
N PHE A 163 -5.82 3.86 2.07
CA PHE A 163 -4.99 4.07 3.26
C PHE A 163 -5.57 3.40 4.50
N LEU A 164 -4.71 2.75 5.26
CA LEU A 164 -4.97 2.28 6.62
C LEU A 164 -4.00 2.99 7.56
N TYR A 165 -4.51 3.79 8.49
CA TYR A 165 -3.72 4.45 9.54
C TYR A 165 -4.11 3.88 10.90
N SER A 166 -3.17 3.29 11.64
CA SER A 166 -3.41 2.68 12.95
C SER A 166 -4.65 1.78 13.00
N SER A 167 -4.96 1.12 11.87
CA SER A 167 -6.15 0.27 11.69
C SER A 167 -5.76 -1.21 11.75
N ARG A 168 -6.55 -2.02 12.45
CA ARG A 168 -6.15 -3.39 12.79
C ARG A 168 -7.26 -4.41 12.61
N ASN A 169 -6.86 -5.69 12.61
CA ASN A 169 -7.76 -6.84 12.55
C ASN A 169 -8.78 -6.79 11.40
N SER A 170 -8.49 -6.04 10.35
CA SER A 170 -9.40 -5.80 9.23
C SER A 170 -9.12 -6.74 8.07
N SER A 171 -10.12 -6.99 7.26
CA SER A 171 -10.09 -7.88 6.10
C SER A 171 -10.27 -7.09 4.81
N ILE A 172 -9.24 -7.03 3.97
CA ILE A 172 -9.25 -6.37 2.67
C ILE A 172 -9.16 -7.45 1.59
N ILE A 173 -10.29 -7.82 0.99
CA ILE A 173 -10.40 -9.06 0.23
C ILE A 173 -10.97 -8.84 -1.17
N GLY A 174 -10.29 -9.33 -2.21
CA GLY A 174 -10.81 -9.39 -3.58
C GLY A 174 -11.05 -8.03 -4.23
N ASN A 175 -10.42 -6.97 -3.75
CA ASN A 175 -10.58 -5.62 -4.28
C ASN A 175 -9.70 -5.37 -5.50
N ASN A 176 -10.11 -4.42 -6.35
CA ASN A 176 -9.31 -3.87 -7.43
C ASN A 176 -8.77 -2.49 -7.03
N ILE A 177 -7.46 -2.40 -6.76
CA ILE A 177 -6.76 -1.18 -6.35
C ILE A 177 -5.63 -0.95 -7.37
N SER A 178 -6.02 -0.60 -8.59
CA SER A 178 -5.11 -0.58 -9.74
C SER A 178 -5.15 0.75 -10.48
N SER A 179 -4.03 1.08 -11.13
CA SER A 179 -3.89 2.33 -11.89
C SER A 179 -4.08 3.58 -11.04
N CYS A 180 -3.66 3.52 -9.78
CA CYS A 180 -3.76 4.58 -8.77
C CYS A 180 -2.45 4.65 -7.96
N TYR A 181 -2.51 5.04 -6.70
CA TYR A 181 -1.32 5.09 -5.83
C TYR A 181 -1.13 3.84 -4.97
N GLY A 182 -1.97 2.82 -5.16
CA GLY A 182 -1.90 1.54 -4.48
C GLY A 182 -2.48 1.55 -3.07
N MET A 183 -2.07 0.57 -2.26
CA MET A 183 -2.50 0.41 -0.88
C MET A 183 -1.36 0.80 0.07
N ARG A 184 -1.69 1.52 1.14
CA ARG A 184 -0.73 1.88 2.19
C ARG A 184 -1.25 1.53 3.57
N LEU A 185 -0.42 0.85 4.34
CA LEU A 185 -0.64 0.56 5.75
C LEU A 185 0.42 1.30 6.56
N ILE A 186 -0.01 2.10 7.52
CA ILE A 186 0.87 2.86 8.41
C ILE A 186 0.45 2.56 9.84
N SER A 187 1.37 2.01 10.65
CA SER A 187 1.12 1.56 12.03
C SER A 187 -0.13 0.67 12.15
N SER A 188 -0.33 -0.22 11.15
CA SER A 188 -1.58 -0.99 11.00
C SER A 188 -1.31 -2.49 11.07
N ASP A 189 -1.76 -3.11 12.17
CA ASP A 189 -1.38 -4.47 12.56
C ASP A 189 -2.49 -5.50 12.40
N GLY A 190 -2.09 -6.76 12.19
CA GLY A 190 -2.99 -7.90 12.25
C GLY A 190 -4.06 -7.94 11.15
N ASN A 191 -3.85 -7.22 10.05
CA ASN A 191 -4.81 -7.18 8.95
C ASN A 191 -4.61 -8.37 8.01
N ARG A 192 -5.70 -8.84 7.44
CA ARG A 192 -5.71 -9.83 6.36
C ARG A 192 -5.95 -9.14 5.03
N ILE A 193 -4.99 -9.23 4.13
CA ILE A 193 -5.05 -8.63 2.80
C ILE A 193 -4.93 -9.74 1.78
N SER A 194 -6.03 -10.12 1.13
CA SER A 194 -6.03 -11.33 0.32
C SER A 194 -6.80 -11.22 -1.00
N GLY A 195 -6.25 -11.82 -2.06
CA GLY A 195 -6.90 -11.91 -3.36
C GLY A 195 -7.10 -10.57 -4.08
N ASN A 196 -6.43 -9.49 -3.66
CA ASN A 196 -6.58 -8.18 -4.27
C ASN A 196 -5.76 -8.04 -5.56
N GLN A 197 -6.25 -7.21 -6.47
CA GLN A 197 -5.56 -6.79 -7.68
C GLN A 197 -4.97 -5.40 -7.42
N MET A 198 -3.63 -5.28 -7.41
CA MET A 198 -2.90 -4.02 -7.19
C MET A 198 -1.91 -3.82 -8.33
N LYS A 199 -2.44 -3.49 -9.51
CA LYS A 199 -1.67 -3.47 -10.75
C LYS A 199 -1.49 -2.08 -11.30
N ARG A 200 -0.32 -1.82 -11.91
CA ARG A 200 -0.04 -0.58 -12.65
C ARG A 200 -0.25 0.66 -11.79
N ASN A 201 0.07 0.57 -10.51
CA ASN A 201 0.05 1.71 -9.63
C ASN A 201 1.30 2.57 -9.85
N ALA A 202 1.19 3.88 -9.64
CA ALA A 202 2.27 4.82 -9.85
C ALA A 202 3.48 4.56 -8.93
N PHE A 203 3.22 4.01 -7.74
CA PHE A 203 4.23 3.60 -6.76
C PHE A 203 4.21 2.08 -6.56
N SER A 204 4.41 1.63 -5.33
CA SER A 204 4.29 0.22 -4.99
C SER A 204 2.83 -0.24 -5.02
N GLY A 205 2.60 -1.50 -5.39
CA GLY A 205 1.27 -2.11 -5.27
C GLY A 205 0.76 -2.05 -3.84
N MET A 206 1.63 -2.42 -2.89
CA MET A 206 1.37 -2.34 -1.45
C MET A 206 2.59 -1.80 -0.72
N PHE A 207 2.40 -0.85 0.19
CA PHE A 207 3.45 -0.29 1.05
C PHE A 207 3.01 -0.37 2.52
N LEU A 208 3.82 -1.03 3.34
CA LEU A 208 3.67 -1.13 4.78
C LEU A 208 4.78 -0.34 5.48
N TYR A 209 4.41 0.48 6.44
CA TYR A 209 5.32 1.19 7.33
C TYR A 209 4.90 0.97 8.78
N ASP A 210 5.85 0.55 9.64
CA ASP A 210 5.61 0.29 11.05
C ASP A 210 4.35 -0.58 11.28
N SER A 211 4.20 -1.65 10.48
CA SER A 211 3.00 -2.48 10.42
C SER A 211 3.35 -3.96 10.57
N HIS A 212 2.76 -4.61 11.56
CA HIS A 212 3.18 -5.93 12.02
C HIS A 212 2.06 -6.96 11.97
N PHE A 213 2.43 -8.24 11.95
CA PHE A 213 1.48 -9.38 12.03
C PHE A 213 0.42 -9.42 10.92
N ASN A 214 0.64 -8.78 9.78
CA ASN A 214 -0.31 -8.81 8.66
C ASN A 214 -0.12 -10.08 7.81
N ASP A 215 -1.22 -10.63 7.26
CA ASP A 215 -1.24 -11.75 6.32
C ASP A 215 -1.56 -11.23 4.90
N LEU A 216 -0.54 -11.20 4.03
CA LEU A 216 -0.60 -10.73 2.66
C LEU A 216 -0.63 -11.96 1.72
N ALA A 217 -1.83 -12.42 1.34
CA ALA A 217 -1.99 -13.73 0.71
C ALA A 217 -2.72 -13.70 -0.63
N GLY A 218 -2.17 -14.33 -1.65
CA GLY A 218 -2.84 -14.51 -2.94
C GLY A 218 -3.16 -13.22 -3.69
N ASN A 219 -2.44 -12.13 -3.41
CA ASN A 219 -2.62 -10.86 -4.10
C ASN A 219 -1.83 -10.84 -5.42
N ASN A 220 -2.30 -10.04 -6.36
CA ASN A 220 -1.55 -9.74 -7.57
C ASN A 220 -1.08 -8.27 -7.53
N ALA A 221 0.21 -8.07 -7.25
CA ALA A 221 0.84 -6.75 -7.21
C ALA A 221 1.88 -6.65 -8.35
N SER A 222 1.40 -6.49 -9.58
CA SER A 222 2.20 -6.55 -10.80
C SER A 222 2.20 -5.26 -11.60
N GLY A 223 3.32 -4.99 -12.29
CA GLY A 223 3.45 -3.84 -13.20
C GLY A 223 3.42 -2.49 -12.50
N ASN A 224 3.85 -2.41 -11.24
CA ASN A 224 3.83 -1.18 -10.48
C ASN A 224 5.12 -0.36 -10.71
N GLY A 225 5.03 0.95 -10.65
CA GLY A 225 6.12 1.89 -10.92
C GLY A 225 7.24 1.88 -9.88
N GLN A 226 7.11 1.12 -8.82
CA GLN A 226 8.16 0.83 -7.86
C GLN A 226 8.17 -0.67 -7.52
N ASN A 227 7.80 -1.05 -6.30
CA ASN A 227 7.83 -2.44 -5.86
C ASN A 227 6.43 -3.08 -5.95
N GLY A 228 6.39 -4.40 -6.04
CA GLY A 228 5.14 -5.13 -5.85
C GLY A 228 4.63 -4.95 -4.41
N ILE A 229 5.43 -5.40 -3.44
CA ILE A 229 5.18 -5.27 -1.99
C ILE A 229 6.41 -4.66 -1.33
N SER A 230 6.22 -3.60 -0.54
CA SER A 230 7.26 -2.91 0.23
C SER A 230 6.98 -2.97 1.72
N LEU A 231 7.98 -3.33 2.50
CA LEU A 231 7.96 -3.30 3.97
C LEU A 231 9.09 -2.40 4.49
N LEU A 232 8.73 -1.40 5.29
CA LEU A 232 9.67 -0.53 6.00
C LEU A 232 9.38 -0.57 7.50
N SER A 233 10.35 -0.97 8.30
CA SER A 233 10.22 -1.13 9.76
C SER A 233 9.06 -2.07 10.17
N CYS A 234 8.88 -3.16 9.42
CA CYS A 234 7.77 -4.10 9.60
C CYS A 234 8.26 -5.48 10.06
N SER A 235 7.57 -6.10 11.01
CA SER A 235 7.98 -7.40 11.54
C SER A 235 6.83 -8.40 11.61
N LYS A 236 7.18 -9.68 11.53
CA LYS A 236 6.24 -10.80 11.75
C LYS A 236 5.03 -10.79 10.79
N ASN A 237 5.21 -10.22 9.60
CA ASN A 237 4.23 -10.32 8.55
C ASN A 237 4.42 -11.63 7.76
N THR A 238 3.33 -12.14 7.20
CA THR A 238 3.33 -13.28 6.30
C THR A 238 3.03 -12.79 4.88
N ILE A 239 3.92 -13.08 3.92
CA ILE A 239 3.77 -12.73 2.49
C ILE A 239 3.77 -14.03 1.71
N ARG A 240 2.61 -14.47 1.23
CA ARG A 240 2.48 -15.79 0.63
C ARG A 240 1.51 -15.86 -0.55
N ASP A 241 1.78 -16.80 -1.45
CA ASP A 241 0.92 -17.09 -2.60
C ASP A 241 0.66 -15.87 -3.53
N ASN A 242 1.49 -14.81 -3.46
CA ASN A 242 1.30 -13.61 -4.27
C ASN A 242 1.94 -13.76 -5.66
N VAL A 243 1.41 -13.01 -6.62
CA VAL A 243 1.98 -12.81 -7.95
C VAL A 243 2.55 -11.40 -8.03
N LEU A 244 3.85 -11.29 -8.30
CA LEU A 244 4.64 -10.07 -8.29
C LEU A 244 5.44 -10.00 -9.58
N ASP A 245 4.80 -9.59 -10.66
CA ASP A 245 5.35 -9.67 -12.01
C ASP A 245 5.58 -8.27 -12.60
N GLY A 246 6.76 -8.03 -13.15
CA GLY A 246 7.05 -6.83 -13.93
C GLY A 246 6.98 -5.52 -13.14
N ASN A 247 7.42 -5.49 -11.89
CA ASN A 247 7.53 -4.26 -11.12
C ASN A 247 8.86 -3.54 -11.44
N ASP A 248 8.84 -2.22 -11.55
CA ASP A 248 10.01 -1.45 -12.05
C ASP A 248 11.23 -1.57 -11.13
N ALA A 249 11.04 -1.69 -9.81
CA ALA A 249 12.12 -1.89 -8.85
C ALA A 249 12.15 -3.35 -8.37
N SER A 250 11.58 -3.65 -7.23
CA SER A 250 11.65 -5.00 -6.66
C SER A 250 10.27 -5.69 -6.66
N GLY A 251 10.25 -7.01 -6.85
CA GLY A 251 9.04 -7.80 -6.58
C GLY A 251 8.60 -7.61 -5.13
N ILE A 252 9.52 -7.89 -4.18
CA ILE A 252 9.36 -7.61 -2.76
C ILE A 252 10.58 -6.82 -2.27
N TRP A 253 10.34 -5.79 -1.46
CA TRP A 253 11.37 -4.98 -0.84
C TRP A 253 11.17 -4.93 0.69
N LEU A 254 12.22 -5.28 1.44
CA LEU A 254 12.27 -5.20 2.89
C LEU A 254 13.39 -4.25 3.32
N ASN A 255 13.09 -3.32 4.20
CA ASN A 255 14.10 -2.50 4.86
C ASN A 255 13.75 -2.34 6.35
N LEU A 256 14.75 -2.54 7.23
CA LEU A 256 14.54 -2.53 8.69
C LEU A 256 13.37 -3.44 9.11
N SER A 257 13.20 -4.58 8.42
CA SER A 257 12.00 -5.41 8.53
C SER A 257 12.37 -6.85 8.88
N ASP A 258 12.09 -7.24 10.12
CA ASP A 258 12.61 -8.46 10.75
C ASP A 258 11.53 -9.54 10.92
N GLU A 259 11.96 -10.79 11.01
CA GLU A 259 11.12 -11.95 11.38
C GLU A 259 9.87 -12.14 10.49
N ASN A 260 9.89 -11.69 9.24
CA ASN A 260 8.81 -11.91 8.30
C ASN A 260 8.93 -13.30 7.63
N GLN A 261 7.79 -13.87 7.23
CA GLN A 261 7.74 -15.12 6.49
C GLN A 261 7.34 -14.85 5.03
N ILE A 262 8.15 -15.29 4.09
CA ILE A 262 7.97 -15.03 2.64
C ILE A 262 8.02 -16.35 1.91
N TYR A 263 6.87 -16.86 1.48
CA TYR A 263 6.82 -18.17 0.87
C TYR A 263 5.72 -18.34 -0.18
N GLN A 264 5.94 -19.27 -1.12
CA GLN A 264 4.99 -19.63 -2.19
C GLN A 264 4.62 -18.45 -3.12
N ASN A 265 5.44 -17.40 -3.18
CA ASN A 265 5.22 -16.31 -4.11
C ASN A 265 5.84 -16.60 -5.49
N ASN A 266 5.19 -16.09 -6.55
CA ASN A 266 5.76 -16.00 -7.88
C ASN A 266 6.29 -14.59 -8.10
N ILE A 267 7.61 -14.45 -8.23
CA ILE A 267 8.31 -13.17 -8.29
C ILE A 267 9.07 -13.13 -9.61
N SER A 268 8.64 -12.30 -10.54
CA SER A 268 9.16 -12.34 -11.91
C SER A 268 9.32 -10.96 -12.57
N ASN A 269 10.20 -10.90 -13.59
CA ASN A 269 10.34 -9.77 -14.50
C ASN A 269 10.55 -8.41 -13.81
N SER A 270 11.15 -8.38 -12.62
CA SER A 270 11.47 -7.16 -11.87
C SER A 270 12.97 -6.85 -11.93
N SER A 271 13.39 -5.63 -11.58
CA SER A 271 14.83 -5.33 -11.47
C SER A 271 15.49 -6.23 -10.41
N ILE A 272 14.85 -6.35 -9.24
CA ILE A 272 15.26 -7.30 -8.19
C ILE A 272 14.04 -8.13 -7.78
N GLY A 273 14.18 -9.45 -7.72
CA GLY A 273 13.09 -10.31 -7.27
C GLY A 273 12.72 -10.04 -5.81
N LEU A 274 13.65 -10.29 -4.88
CA LEU A 274 13.53 -9.97 -3.47
C LEU A 274 14.75 -9.22 -2.97
N GLU A 275 14.56 -8.01 -2.50
CA GLU A 275 15.60 -7.16 -1.93
C GLU A 275 15.41 -7.03 -0.42
N VAL A 276 16.44 -7.39 0.36
CA VAL A 276 16.44 -7.38 1.82
C VAL A 276 17.56 -6.48 2.31
N LEU A 277 17.19 -5.32 2.86
CA LEU A 277 18.13 -4.32 3.37
C LEU A 277 17.98 -4.17 4.89
N GLU A 278 19.10 -4.12 5.59
CA GLU A 278 19.14 -3.87 7.03
C GLU A 278 18.12 -4.69 7.88
N SER A 279 17.77 -5.89 7.39
CA SER A 279 16.71 -6.74 7.92
C SER A 279 17.25 -8.12 8.32
N SER A 280 16.70 -8.74 9.36
CA SER A 280 17.20 -9.99 9.92
C SER A 280 16.08 -10.96 10.32
N GLY A 281 16.45 -12.25 10.44
CA GLY A 281 15.54 -13.29 10.92
C GLY A 281 14.34 -13.59 10.00
N ASN A 282 14.34 -13.09 8.77
CA ASN A 282 13.30 -13.41 7.82
C ASN A 282 13.46 -14.85 7.29
N SER A 283 12.34 -15.51 7.06
CA SER A 283 12.27 -16.87 6.56
C SER A 283 11.73 -16.88 5.12
N ILE A 284 12.56 -17.27 4.15
CA ILE A 284 12.31 -17.12 2.71
C ILE A 284 12.44 -18.49 2.05
N PHE A 285 11.32 -19.11 1.67
CA PHE A 285 11.33 -20.46 1.14
C PHE A 285 10.13 -20.73 0.21
N HIS A 286 10.22 -21.70 -0.67
CA HIS A 286 9.18 -22.08 -1.62
C HIS A 286 8.72 -20.93 -2.56
N ASN A 287 9.54 -19.91 -2.77
CA ASN A 287 9.24 -18.90 -3.77
C ASN A 287 9.80 -19.30 -5.14
N ASN A 288 9.15 -18.88 -6.20
CA ASN A 288 9.67 -18.96 -7.55
C ASN A 288 10.26 -17.60 -7.94
N PHE A 289 11.53 -17.57 -8.25
CA PHE A 289 12.23 -16.41 -8.81
C PHE A 289 12.49 -16.65 -10.30
N LEU A 290 11.96 -15.79 -11.16
CA LEU A 290 11.88 -15.99 -12.60
C LEU A 290 12.19 -14.70 -13.36
N ASP A 291 13.12 -14.76 -14.28
CA ASP A 291 13.40 -13.69 -15.25
C ASP A 291 13.58 -12.28 -14.59
N ASN A 292 14.02 -12.22 -13.32
CA ASN A 292 14.41 -10.96 -12.69
C ASN A 292 15.84 -10.59 -13.12
N SER A 293 16.17 -9.31 -13.23
CA SER A 293 17.54 -8.91 -13.54
C SER A 293 18.53 -9.38 -12.47
N GLU A 294 18.09 -9.38 -11.21
CA GLU A 294 18.74 -10.01 -10.07
C GLU A 294 17.68 -10.72 -9.25
N ASN A 295 17.77 -12.02 -9.05
CA ASN A 295 16.73 -12.77 -8.33
C ASN A 295 16.63 -12.43 -6.85
N SER A 296 17.76 -12.13 -6.19
CA SER A 296 17.74 -11.81 -4.76
C SER A 296 18.96 -11.04 -4.31
N GLN A 297 18.77 -10.15 -3.33
CA GLN A 297 19.82 -9.45 -2.61
C GLN A 297 19.53 -9.42 -1.12
N ASP A 298 20.57 -9.67 -0.27
CA ASP A 298 20.47 -9.64 1.20
C ASP A 298 21.70 -8.94 1.75
N SER A 299 21.54 -7.73 2.26
CA SER A 299 22.66 -6.88 2.70
C SER A 299 23.35 -7.37 4.00
N ARG A 300 22.67 -8.20 4.80
CA ARG A 300 23.20 -8.70 6.08
C ARG A 300 23.53 -10.18 6.09
N GLY A 301 22.89 -10.99 5.26
CA GLY A 301 23.07 -12.43 5.20
C GLY A 301 22.61 -13.20 6.44
N THR A 302 21.76 -12.58 7.29
CA THR A 302 21.24 -13.17 8.52
C THR A 302 19.84 -13.74 8.40
N ASN A 303 19.32 -13.79 7.18
CA ASN A 303 18.02 -14.33 6.83
C ASN A 303 18.14 -15.82 6.43
N SER A 304 17.09 -16.59 6.64
CA SER A 304 17.04 -17.99 6.24
C SER A 304 16.40 -18.11 4.84
N TRP A 305 17.11 -18.66 3.88
CA TRP A 305 16.66 -18.85 2.51
C TRP A 305 16.19 -20.28 2.21
N ASP A 306 16.14 -21.12 3.23
CA ASP A 306 15.60 -22.48 3.20
C ASP A 306 15.05 -22.91 4.57
N GLN A 307 14.28 -23.98 4.59
CA GLN A 307 13.74 -24.63 5.78
C GLN A 307 14.35 -26.03 6.03
N GLY A 308 15.61 -26.20 5.63
CA GLY A 308 16.34 -27.45 5.79
C GLY A 308 16.08 -28.48 4.69
N ASN A 309 16.75 -29.61 4.77
CA ASN A 309 16.88 -30.59 3.71
C ASN A 309 15.60 -31.36 3.35
N VAL A 310 14.60 -31.33 4.18
CA VAL A 310 13.29 -31.96 3.94
C VAL A 310 12.34 -30.99 3.28
N THR A 311 12.18 -29.80 3.87
CA THR A 311 11.25 -28.78 3.38
C THR A 311 11.81 -28.05 2.14
N GLY A 312 13.12 -27.81 2.10
CA GLY A 312 13.79 -27.14 0.99
C GLY A 312 13.78 -25.61 1.09
N GLY A 313 14.30 -24.99 0.04
CA GLY A 313 14.41 -23.56 -0.13
C GLY A 313 13.50 -23.01 -1.23
N ASN A 314 14.08 -22.36 -2.24
CA ASN A 314 13.36 -21.70 -3.31
C ASN A 314 13.70 -22.30 -4.69
N TYR A 315 12.89 -21.99 -5.69
CA TYR A 315 13.22 -22.22 -7.08
C TYR A 315 13.83 -20.96 -7.69
N TRP A 316 14.92 -21.15 -8.46
CA TRP A 316 15.70 -20.09 -9.09
C TRP A 316 15.95 -20.43 -10.56
N ASP A 317 15.51 -19.62 -11.48
CA ASP A 317 15.74 -19.87 -12.91
C ASP A 317 17.19 -19.67 -13.37
N ASP A 318 17.97 -18.89 -12.61
CA ASP A 318 19.39 -18.63 -12.84
C ASP A 318 20.34 -19.66 -12.14
N HIS A 319 19.77 -20.70 -11.52
CA HIS A 319 20.56 -21.69 -10.79
C HIS A 319 20.19 -23.13 -11.15
N VAL A 320 21.22 -23.96 -11.37
CA VAL A 320 21.03 -25.38 -11.68
C VAL A 320 21.05 -26.20 -10.38
N ALA A 321 19.90 -26.65 -9.94
CA ALA A 321 19.73 -27.60 -8.84
C ALA A 321 19.43 -29.02 -9.37
N LYS A 322 19.67 -30.04 -8.54
CA LYS A 322 19.33 -31.43 -8.85
C LYS A 322 18.57 -32.05 -7.69
N GLY A 323 17.29 -32.27 -7.89
CA GLY A 323 16.35 -32.79 -6.89
C GLY A 323 15.38 -31.75 -6.36
N ASN A 324 14.33 -32.21 -5.72
CA ASN A 324 13.25 -31.39 -5.18
C ASN A 324 12.96 -31.76 -3.70
N PRO A 325 13.70 -31.19 -2.72
CA PRO A 325 14.79 -30.22 -2.90
C PRO A 325 16.15 -30.87 -3.24
N SER A 326 17.08 -30.05 -3.76
CA SER A 326 18.47 -30.45 -4.00
C SER A 326 19.21 -30.65 -2.67
N GLN A 327 20.00 -31.71 -2.57
CA GLN A 327 20.85 -31.99 -1.39
C GLN A 327 22.32 -31.54 -1.60
N SER A 328 22.62 -30.99 -2.74
CA SER A 328 23.93 -30.48 -3.14
C SER A 328 23.71 -29.31 -4.09
N TRP A 329 24.64 -28.37 -4.17
CA TRP A 329 24.52 -27.18 -5.01
C TRP A 329 23.71 -26.03 -4.36
N PRO A 330 24.16 -25.52 -3.21
CA PRO A 330 23.54 -24.34 -2.63
C PRO A 330 23.66 -23.13 -3.56
N ARG A 331 22.63 -22.27 -3.58
CA ARG A 331 22.67 -20.98 -4.26
C ARG A 331 23.08 -19.89 -3.27
N MET A 332 24.16 -19.18 -3.61
CA MET A 332 24.59 -18.01 -2.83
C MET A 332 23.67 -16.82 -3.08
N ILE A 333 23.35 -16.08 -2.04
CA ILE A 333 22.55 -14.86 -2.11
C ILE A 333 23.50 -13.66 -2.18
N LYS A 334 23.27 -12.76 -3.11
CA LYS A 334 24.11 -11.59 -3.32
C LYS A 334 24.01 -10.60 -2.16
N GLY A 335 25.10 -9.99 -1.79
CA GLY A 335 25.18 -8.89 -0.82
C GLY A 335 25.59 -9.29 0.59
N GLY A 336 25.63 -10.59 0.92
CA GLY A 336 26.05 -11.12 2.24
C GLY A 336 26.49 -12.58 2.15
N ASP A 337 26.54 -13.24 3.28
CA ASP A 337 26.92 -14.67 3.40
C ASP A 337 25.69 -15.61 3.34
N GLY A 338 24.52 -15.09 3.00
CA GLY A 338 23.27 -15.84 2.87
C GLY A 338 23.31 -16.90 1.77
N GLN A 339 22.66 -18.03 1.98
CA GLN A 339 22.55 -19.08 0.96
C GLN A 339 21.21 -19.84 1.09
N ASP A 340 20.67 -20.25 -0.05
CA ASP A 340 19.68 -21.31 -0.15
C ASP A 340 20.44 -22.65 -0.28
N ARG A 341 20.48 -23.42 0.77
CA ARG A 341 21.23 -24.68 0.85
C ARG A 341 20.54 -25.82 0.12
N TYR A 342 19.23 -25.69 -0.07
CA TYR A 342 18.38 -26.76 -0.58
C TYR A 342 17.43 -26.24 -1.66
N PRO A 343 17.95 -25.63 -2.75
CA PRO A 343 17.12 -25.09 -3.82
C PRO A 343 16.36 -26.19 -4.55
N PHE A 344 15.25 -25.84 -5.17
CA PHE A 344 14.45 -26.78 -5.99
C PHE A 344 14.94 -26.80 -7.44
N GLN A 345 14.97 -28.01 -8.02
CA GLN A 345 15.23 -28.21 -9.44
C GLN A 345 14.08 -27.68 -10.31
N ASP A 346 12.85 -27.91 -9.88
CA ASP A 346 11.67 -27.62 -10.66
C ASP A 346 10.86 -26.48 -10.03
N ARG A 347 10.29 -25.64 -10.88
CA ARG A 347 9.38 -24.58 -10.45
C ARG A 347 8.22 -25.17 -9.66
N GLY A 348 8.02 -24.69 -8.42
CA GLY A 348 7.00 -25.22 -7.54
C GLY A 348 7.27 -26.66 -7.07
N GLY A 349 8.53 -27.11 -7.09
CA GLY A 349 8.92 -28.48 -6.75
C GLY A 349 8.45 -28.99 -5.39
N TRP A 350 8.24 -28.10 -4.42
CA TRP A 350 7.66 -28.41 -3.11
C TRP A 350 6.21 -28.92 -3.16
N ARG A 351 5.48 -28.69 -4.28
CA ARG A 351 4.10 -29.16 -4.46
C ARG A 351 4.03 -30.63 -4.90
N LEU A 352 5.13 -31.17 -5.40
CA LEU A 352 5.18 -32.53 -5.93
C LEU A 352 5.17 -33.58 -4.81
N GLU A 353 5.71 -33.30 -3.64
CA GLU A 353 5.72 -34.22 -2.50
C GLU A 353 4.33 -34.45 -1.89
N GLY A 354 3.46 -33.44 -1.87
CA GLY A 354 2.07 -33.57 -1.42
C GLY A 354 1.22 -34.51 -2.30
N ALA A 355 1.51 -34.57 -3.58
CA ALA A 355 0.83 -35.49 -4.51
C ALA A 355 1.31 -36.95 -4.36
N ALA A 356 2.59 -37.15 -4.05
CA ALA A 356 3.15 -38.51 -3.83
C ALA A 356 2.65 -39.15 -2.52
N SER A 357 2.47 -38.35 -1.47
CA SER A 357 1.93 -38.84 -0.19
C SER A 357 0.44 -39.18 -0.26
N SER A 358 -0.34 -38.51 -1.09
CA SER A 358 -1.76 -38.82 -1.31
C SER A 358 -1.97 -40.04 -2.19
N LEU A 359 -1.04 -40.33 -3.11
CA LEU A 359 -1.06 -41.54 -3.93
C LEU A 359 -0.66 -42.83 -3.15
N ASN A 360 0.23 -42.69 -2.17
CA ASN A 360 0.63 -43.83 -1.33
C ASN A 360 -0.41 -44.21 -0.27
N MET A 361 -1.33 -43.32 0.11
CA MET A 361 -2.42 -43.67 1.03
C MET A 361 -3.61 -44.35 0.35
N SER A 362 -3.74 -44.24 -0.96
CA SER A 362 -4.80 -44.95 -1.72
C SER A 362 -4.44 -46.38 -2.15
N ALA A 363 -3.18 -46.81 -1.95
CA ALA A 363 -2.70 -48.14 -2.33
C ALA A 363 -2.69 -49.18 -1.17
N GLN A 364 -3.18 -48.83 0.02
CA GLN A 364 -3.31 -49.74 1.17
C GLN A 364 -4.77 -49.83 1.65
N LEU A 365 -5.62 -50.48 0.83
CA LEU A 365 -6.85 -51.09 1.32
C LEU A 365 -6.99 -52.45 0.64
N PRO A 366 -7.29 -53.47 1.41
CA PRO A 366 -7.29 -54.87 0.99
C PRO A 366 -8.40 -55.24 0.00
#